data_dfd775229a7eb8da02c40b17da0ee96a
#
_entry.id   dfd775229a7eb8da02c40b17da0ee96a
#
_cell.length_a   1.000
_cell.length_b   1.000
_cell.length_c   1.000
_cell.angle_alpha   90.00
_cell.angle_beta   90.00
_cell.angle_gamma   90.00
#
_symmetry.space_group_name_H-M   'P 1'
#
loop_
_entity.id
_entity.type
_entity.pdbx_description
1 polymer ?
#
loop_
_entity_poly.entity_id
_entity_poly.type
_entity_poly.pdbx_seq_one_letter_code
_entity_poly.pdbx_strand_id
1 'polypeptide(L)'
;GSIQIPPNGQPIIMLADHQTTGGYPKIATVATVDLPLLAQAMPGQKIQFAFITVQTAQGLLRQWVDSWQKLAEEICHRTAEKSSTGYSPKAKRYQMRVNGQAYDVVVEPLD
;
A
#
# COMPACT_ATOMS: atom_id res chain seq x y z
N GLY A 1 2.73 12.24 7.84
CA GLY A 1 1.76 13.24 7.42
C GLY A 1 1.93 14.62 8.08
N SER A 2 2.82 14.76 9.06
CA SER A 2 3.08 16.05 9.71
C SER A 2 3.69 17.05 8.74
N ILE A 3 3.18 18.27 8.70
CA ILE A 3 3.73 19.38 7.92
C ILE A 3 4.48 20.30 8.86
N GLN A 4 5.78 20.48 8.64
CA GLN A 4 6.67 21.33 9.42
C GLN A 4 7.18 22.48 8.57
N ILE A 5 7.42 23.63 9.19
CA ILE A 5 8.00 24.81 8.55
C ILE A 5 9.35 25.14 9.18
N PRO A 6 10.46 24.86 8.50
CA PRO A 6 11.78 25.33 8.92
C PRO A 6 11.95 26.83 8.68
N PRO A 7 13.04 27.46 9.20
CA PRO A 7 13.26 28.91 9.10
C PRO A 7 13.31 29.45 7.67
N ASN A 8 13.63 28.62 6.68
CA ASN A 8 13.63 29.03 5.26
C ASN A 8 12.22 29.16 4.67
N GLY A 9 11.17 28.85 5.44
CA GLY A 9 9.77 28.98 5.02
C GLY A 9 9.25 27.87 4.07
N GLN A 10 10.09 26.90 3.70
CA GLN A 10 9.67 25.82 2.82
C GLN A 10 9.05 24.67 3.63
N PRO A 11 7.82 24.23 3.34
CA PRO A 11 7.18 23.18 4.09
C PRO A 11 7.86 21.82 3.84
N ILE A 12 8.04 21.05 4.91
CA ILE A 12 8.50 19.67 4.88
C ILE A 12 7.35 18.77 5.32
N ILE A 13 6.98 17.78 4.49
CA ILE A 13 5.96 16.80 4.81
C ILE A 13 6.64 15.50 5.24
N MET A 14 6.38 15.10 6.48
CA MET A 14 6.94 13.88 7.05
C MET A 14 6.12 12.68 6.59
N LEU A 15 6.74 11.74 5.89
CA LEU A 15 6.11 10.48 5.45
C LEU A 15 6.47 9.33 6.42
N ALA A 16 6.57 8.10 5.92
CA ALA A 16 6.75 6.91 6.75
C ALA A 16 8.11 6.86 7.46
N ASP A 17 9.19 7.20 6.74
CA ASP A 17 10.55 7.24 7.29
C ASP A 17 10.90 8.66 7.70
N HIS A 18 10.78 8.95 8.98
CA HIS A 18 11.07 10.27 9.54
C HIS A 18 11.61 10.18 10.97
N GLN A 19 12.33 11.21 11.37
CA GLN A 19 12.81 11.33 12.75
C GLN A 19 11.64 11.46 13.73
N THR A 20 11.79 10.87 14.91
CA THR A 20 10.82 10.96 16.00
C THR A 20 10.95 12.25 16.82
N THR A 21 12.16 12.82 16.84
CA THR A 21 12.47 14.08 17.50
C THR A 21 12.86 15.10 16.45
N GLY A 22 12.16 16.23 16.40
CA GLY A 22 12.43 17.29 15.43
C GLY A 22 12.08 18.66 16.02
N GLY A 23 12.80 19.69 15.58
CA GLY A 23 12.73 21.02 16.16
C GLY A 23 11.87 22.03 15.39
N TYR A 24 11.30 21.69 14.23
CA TYR A 24 10.55 22.66 13.46
C TYR A 24 9.06 22.70 13.86
N PRO A 25 8.45 23.89 13.86
CA PRO A 25 7.03 24.02 14.15
C PRO A 25 6.17 23.17 13.23
N LYS A 26 5.29 22.38 13.81
CA LYS A 26 4.26 21.63 13.10
C LYS A 26 3.04 22.51 12.91
N ILE A 27 2.66 22.77 11.66
CA ILE A 27 1.54 23.65 11.34
C ILE A 27 0.27 22.89 10.99
N ALA A 28 0.39 21.68 10.46
CA ALA A 28 -0.75 20.88 10.02
C ALA A 28 -0.40 19.38 9.98
N THR A 29 -1.40 18.58 9.66
CA THR A 29 -1.24 17.16 9.33
C THR A 29 -2.06 16.82 8.09
N VAL A 30 -1.48 16.11 7.15
CA VAL A 30 -2.18 15.60 5.96
C VAL A 30 -3.14 14.49 6.37
N ALA A 31 -4.33 14.46 5.78
CA ALA A 31 -5.26 13.37 5.97
C ALA A 31 -4.65 12.03 5.51
N THR A 32 -4.84 10.98 6.29
CA THR A 32 -4.22 9.67 6.04
C THR A 32 -4.50 9.13 4.63
N VAL A 33 -5.69 9.38 4.12
CA VAL A 33 -6.11 8.93 2.78
C VAL A 33 -5.34 9.59 1.63
N ASP A 34 -4.75 10.77 1.88
CA ASP A 34 -4.01 11.54 0.88
C ASP A 34 -2.50 11.26 0.90
N LEU A 35 -1.99 10.55 1.92
CA LEU A 35 -0.57 10.20 2.01
C LEU A 35 -0.06 9.40 0.81
N PRO A 36 -0.79 8.41 0.27
CA PRO A 36 -0.36 7.69 -0.92
C PRO A 36 -0.21 8.60 -2.15
N LEU A 37 -1.06 9.61 -2.31
CA LEU A 37 -0.95 10.58 -3.41
C LEU A 37 0.34 11.41 -3.29
N LEU A 38 0.67 11.85 -2.08
CA LEU A 38 1.91 12.57 -1.82
C LEU A 38 3.15 11.70 -2.07
N ALA A 39 3.11 10.45 -1.64
CA ALA A 39 4.22 9.52 -1.83
C ALA A 39 4.50 9.21 -3.30
N GLN A 40 3.50 9.34 -4.16
CA GLN A 40 3.60 9.12 -5.61
C GLN A 40 3.88 10.40 -6.40
N ALA A 41 3.88 11.57 -5.75
CA ALA A 41 4.13 12.83 -6.42
C ALA A 41 5.57 12.92 -6.92
N MET A 42 5.74 13.33 -8.17
CA MET A 42 7.05 13.47 -8.80
C MET A 42 7.62 14.88 -8.56
N PRO A 43 8.95 15.04 -8.52
CA PRO A 43 9.58 16.34 -8.46
C PRO A 43 9.07 17.27 -9.56
N GLY A 44 8.73 18.52 -9.21
CA GLY A 44 8.17 19.51 -10.13
C GLY A 44 6.65 19.51 -10.24
N GLN A 45 5.95 18.51 -9.72
CA GLN A 45 4.49 18.55 -9.62
C GLN A 45 4.03 19.59 -8.59
N LYS A 46 3.00 20.34 -8.97
CA LYS A 46 2.36 21.31 -8.05
C LYS A 46 1.31 20.58 -7.21
N ILE A 47 1.39 20.75 -5.89
CA ILE A 47 0.45 20.20 -4.93
C ILE A 47 -0.27 21.37 -4.27
N GLN A 48 -1.59 21.27 -4.16
CA GLN A 48 -2.42 22.23 -3.46
C GLN A 48 -3.12 21.55 -2.30
N PHE A 49 -3.09 22.18 -1.13
CA PHE A 49 -3.76 21.70 0.07
C PHE A 49 -5.03 22.47 0.32
N ALA A 50 -6.07 21.78 0.82
CA ALA A 50 -7.30 22.37 1.32
C ALA A 50 -7.46 21.99 2.80
N PHE A 51 -7.98 22.93 3.59
CA PHE A 51 -8.33 22.65 4.99
C PHE A 51 -9.63 21.85 5.05
N ILE A 52 -9.60 20.78 5.83
CA ILE A 52 -10.77 19.96 6.14
C ILE A 52 -10.89 19.79 7.66
N THR A 53 -12.09 19.47 8.13
CA THR A 53 -12.29 19.17 9.55
C THR A 53 -11.78 17.76 9.89
N VAL A 54 -11.50 17.51 11.16
CA VAL A 54 -11.13 16.18 11.64
C VAL A 54 -12.23 15.16 11.35
N GLN A 55 -13.49 15.56 11.52
CA GLN A 55 -14.66 14.71 11.23
C GLN A 55 -14.70 14.31 9.75
N THR A 56 -14.43 15.26 8.85
CA THR A 56 -14.35 14.99 7.41
C THR A 56 -13.22 14.01 7.11
N ALA A 57 -12.02 14.22 7.67
CA ALA A 57 -10.87 13.34 7.48
C ALA A 57 -11.15 11.90 7.98
N GLN A 58 -11.80 11.77 9.13
CA GLN A 58 -12.21 10.47 9.67
C GLN A 58 -13.27 9.78 8.80
N GLY A 59 -14.22 10.54 8.26
CA GLY A 59 -15.22 10.03 7.31
C GLY A 59 -14.57 9.46 6.05
N LEU A 60 -13.65 10.21 5.46
CA LEU A 60 -12.87 9.76 4.30
C LEU A 60 -12.07 8.49 4.61
N LEU A 61 -11.44 8.42 5.78
CA LEU A 61 -10.68 7.23 6.19
C LEU A 61 -11.57 5.99 6.30
N ARG A 62 -12.76 6.11 6.89
CA ARG A 62 -13.73 5.00 6.98
C ARG A 62 -14.13 4.53 5.59
N GLN A 63 -14.52 5.44 4.69
CA GLN A 63 -14.89 5.10 3.31
C GLN A 63 -13.74 4.39 2.58
N TRP A 64 -12.51 4.84 2.79
CA TRP A 64 -11.33 4.21 2.21
C TRP A 64 -11.12 2.78 2.73
N VAL A 65 -11.23 2.56 4.04
CA VAL A 65 -11.13 1.22 4.65
C VAL A 65 -12.24 0.31 4.12
N ASP A 66 -13.50 0.79 4.10
CA ASP A 66 -14.65 0.02 3.58
C ASP A 66 -14.45 -0.39 2.12
N SER A 67 -13.84 0.48 1.31
CA SER A 67 -13.56 0.18 -0.10
C SER A 67 -12.54 -0.96 -0.24
N TRP A 68 -11.52 -0.99 0.60
CA TRP A 68 -10.54 -2.08 0.62
C TRP A 68 -11.15 -3.40 1.09
N GLN A 69 -12.02 -3.37 2.09
CA GLN A 69 -12.72 -4.57 2.55
C GLN A 69 -13.58 -5.17 1.44
N LYS A 70 -14.37 -4.35 0.75
CA LYS A 70 -15.18 -4.79 -0.39
C LYS A 70 -14.33 -5.40 -1.51
N LEU A 71 -13.20 -4.77 -1.83
CA LEU A 71 -12.28 -5.30 -2.83
C LEU A 71 -11.69 -6.65 -2.40
N ALA A 72 -11.30 -6.79 -1.14
CA ALA A 72 -10.79 -8.05 -0.60
C ALA A 72 -11.83 -9.17 -0.70
N GLU A 73 -13.09 -8.90 -0.33
CA GLU A 73 -14.20 -9.85 -0.45
C GLU A 73 -14.42 -10.26 -1.91
N GLU A 74 -14.41 -9.31 -2.84
CA GLU A 74 -14.57 -9.59 -4.28
C GLU A 74 -13.45 -10.48 -4.82
N ILE A 75 -12.19 -10.20 -4.41
CA ILE A 75 -11.05 -11.03 -4.80
C ILE A 75 -11.20 -12.45 -4.24
N CYS A 76 -11.58 -12.60 -2.97
CA CYS A 76 -11.81 -13.90 -2.35
C CYS A 76 -12.90 -14.68 -3.07
N HIS A 77 -14.03 -14.04 -3.41
CA HIS A 77 -15.11 -14.67 -4.18
C HIS A 77 -14.64 -15.17 -5.54
N ARG A 78 -13.96 -14.33 -6.29
CA ARG A 78 -13.43 -14.72 -7.62
C ARG A 78 -12.40 -15.85 -7.54
N THR A 79 -11.64 -15.91 -6.48
CA THR A 79 -10.65 -16.99 -6.26
C THR A 79 -11.36 -18.29 -5.90
N ALA A 80 -12.41 -18.23 -5.06
CA ALA A 80 -13.22 -19.39 -4.71
C ALA A 80 -13.97 -19.99 -5.92
N GLU A 81 -14.55 -19.15 -6.78
CA GLU A 81 -15.20 -19.58 -8.01
C GLU A 81 -14.23 -20.27 -8.99
N LYS A 82 -12.99 -19.76 -9.11
CA LYS A 82 -11.95 -20.40 -9.91
C LYS A 82 -11.47 -21.72 -9.30
N SER A 83 -11.49 -21.84 -7.98
CA SER A 83 -11.13 -23.08 -7.27
C SER A 83 -12.20 -24.17 -7.44
N SER A 84 -13.49 -23.79 -7.61
CA SER A 84 -14.57 -24.74 -7.88
C SER A 84 -14.55 -25.35 -9.29
N THR A 85 -13.76 -24.77 -10.21
CA THR A 85 -13.54 -25.30 -11.56
C THR A 85 -12.41 -26.35 -11.55
N GLY A 86 -12.52 -27.38 -10.70
CA GLY A 86 -11.81 -28.65 -10.88
C GLY A 86 -10.27 -28.60 -10.92
N TYR A 87 -9.63 -27.53 -10.42
CA TYR A 87 -8.19 -27.51 -10.26
C TYR A 87 -7.82 -28.22 -8.94
N SER A 88 -7.78 -29.55 -8.98
CA SER A 88 -7.02 -30.29 -8.00
C SER A 88 -5.53 -29.93 -8.21
N PRO A 89 -4.81 -29.46 -7.20
CA PRO A 89 -3.39 -29.26 -7.33
C PRO A 89 -2.70 -30.62 -7.43
N LYS A 90 -2.74 -31.20 -8.65
CA LYS A 90 -1.91 -32.37 -8.94
C LYS A 90 -0.47 -31.93 -8.82
N ALA A 91 0.32 -32.72 -8.13
CA ALA A 91 1.76 -32.54 -8.06
C ALA A 91 2.31 -32.21 -9.46
N LYS A 92 2.96 -31.05 -9.58
CA LYS A 92 3.56 -30.64 -10.85
C LYS A 92 5.01 -31.07 -10.85
N ARG A 93 5.41 -31.82 -11.88
CA ARG A 93 6.82 -32.19 -12.09
C ARG A 93 7.48 -31.16 -13.00
N TYR A 94 8.63 -30.69 -12.58
CA TYR A 94 9.49 -29.79 -13.34
C TYR A 94 10.86 -30.41 -13.50
N GLN A 95 11.43 -30.32 -14.69
CA GLN A 95 12.84 -30.64 -14.91
C GLN A 95 13.64 -29.34 -14.88
N MET A 96 14.49 -29.21 -13.87
CA MET A 96 15.37 -28.05 -13.71
C MET A 96 16.80 -28.43 -14.05
N ARG A 97 17.51 -27.52 -14.69
CA ARG A 97 18.93 -27.71 -14.97
C ARG A 97 19.74 -26.62 -14.27
N VAL A 98 20.63 -27.03 -13.36
CA VAL A 98 21.50 -26.14 -12.60
C VAL A 98 22.93 -26.56 -12.87
N ASN A 99 23.78 -25.67 -13.33
CA ASN A 99 25.18 -25.92 -13.66
C ASN A 99 25.40 -27.16 -14.58
N GLY A 100 24.50 -27.36 -15.53
CA GLY A 100 24.55 -28.49 -16.47
C GLY A 100 23.98 -29.81 -15.95
N GLN A 101 23.66 -29.92 -14.68
CA GLN A 101 23.08 -31.11 -14.04
C GLN A 101 21.54 -31.00 -14.03
N ALA A 102 20.83 -32.03 -14.45
CA ALA A 102 19.38 -32.09 -14.46
C ALA A 102 18.83 -32.59 -13.12
N TYR A 103 17.79 -31.93 -12.64
CA TYR A 103 17.04 -32.29 -11.41
C TYR A 103 15.57 -32.43 -11.74
N ASP A 104 14.94 -33.50 -11.27
CA ASP A 104 13.49 -33.64 -11.31
C ASP A 104 12.91 -33.10 -9.98
N VAL A 105 12.10 -32.07 -10.08
CA VAL A 105 11.48 -31.39 -8.93
C VAL A 105 9.98 -31.66 -8.97
N VAL A 106 9.44 -32.14 -7.87
CA VAL A 106 8.01 -32.33 -7.67
C VAL A 106 7.54 -31.26 -6.69
N VAL A 107 6.55 -30.45 -7.11
CA VAL A 107 5.91 -29.45 -6.27
C VAL A 107 4.54 -29.98 -5.89
N GLU A 108 4.34 -30.22 -4.61
CA GLU A 108 3.08 -30.63 -4.02
C GLU A 108 2.53 -29.50 -3.15
N PRO A 109 1.20 -29.26 -3.15
CA PRO A 109 0.60 -28.35 -2.20
C PRO A 109 0.82 -28.91 -0.77
N LEU A 110 1.09 -28.06 0.17
CA LEU A 110 1.07 -28.40 1.59
C LEU A 110 -0.39 -28.38 2.06
N ASP A 111 -0.83 -29.46 2.68
CA ASP A 111 -2.12 -29.56 3.36
C ASP A 111 -2.18 -28.61 4.57
#